data_db4c1afeef2c9dc0bf21c302af20691e
#
_entry.id   db4c1afeef2c9dc0bf21c302af20691e
#
_cell.length_a   1.000
_cell.length_b   1.000
_cell.length_c   1.000
_cell.angle_alpha   90.00
_cell.angle_beta   90.00
_cell.angle_gamma   90.00
#
_symmetry.space_group_name_H-M   'P 1'
#
loop_
_entity.id
_entity.type
_entity.pdbx_description
1 polymer ?
#
loop_
_entity_poly.entity_id
_entity_poly.type
_entity_poly.pdbx_seq_one_letter_code
_entity_poly.pdbx_strand_id
1 'polypeptide(L)'
;MAKTDFRSVDQYISSQPEAAQSALERVRNAVRRAIPGADEVISYRIPAYKLHGRAVLYFAGWKQHYSLYPASAHLVATFKGELVPYKVSKGTIRFPLSEPVPAKLIERIAKFRAKEVTERKGAKSAPPKKRRR
;
A
#
# COMPACT_ATOMS: atom_id res chain seq x y z
N MET A 1 -3.16 21.03 -13.45
CA MET A 1 -4.10 20.66 -13.89
C MET A 1 -4.90 19.76 -13.18
N ALA A 2 -5.99 19.74 -13.47
CA ALA A 2 -6.96 18.94 -12.80
C ALA A 2 -6.61 17.49 -12.70
N LYS A 3 -5.68 17.08 -13.49
CA LYS A 3 -5.30 15.69 -13.49
C LYS A 3 -4.71 15.17 -12.22
N THR A 4 -4.29 16.05 -11.33
CA THR A 4 -3.71 15.59 -10.09
C THR A 4 -4.71 15.65 -8.94
N ASP A 5 -5.95 16.04 -9.23
CA ASP A 5 -6.97 16.17 -8.21
C ASP A 5 -7.99 15.06 -8.33
N PHE A 6 -7.59 13.86 -7.99
CA PHE A 6 -8.47 12.72 -8.12
C PHE A 6 -9.46 12.65 -6.98
N ARG A 7 -10.69 12.27 -7.28
CA ARG A 7 -11.72 12.11 -6.27
C ARG A 7 -11.93 10.66 -5.90
N SER A 8 -11.43 9.75 -6.71
CA SER A 8 -11.63 8.34 -6.43
C SER A 8 -10.46 7.54 -6.97
N VAL A 9 -10.35 6.34 -6.48
CA VAL A 9 -9.33 5.41 -6.96
C VAL A 9 -9.59 5.06 -8.42
N ASP A 10 -10.87 4.98 -8.81
CA ASP A 10 -11.21 4.73 -10.21
C ASP A 10 -10.63 5.81 -11.11
N GLN A 11 -10.77 7.08 -10.72
CA GLN A 11 -10.20 8.16 -11.50
C GLN A 11 -8.69 8.09 -11.54
N TYR A 12 -8.09 7.78 -10.41
CA TYR A 12 -6.63 7.68 -10.35
C TYR A 12 -6.13 6.62 -11.33
N ILE A 13 -6.72 5.44 -11.29
CA ILE A 13 -6.27 4.35 -12.16
C ILE A 13 -6.50 4.70 -13.62
N SER A 14 -7.64 5.31 -13.95
CA SER A 14 -7.93 5.71 -15.33
C SER A 14 -6.93 6.71 -15.88
N SER A 15 -6.30 7.47 -15.01
CA SER A 15 -5.32 8.47 -15.45
C SER A 15 -3.94 7.89 -15.71
N GLN A 16 -3.72 6.62 -15.34
CA GLN A 16 -2.40 6.02 -15.47
C GLN A 16 -2.19 5.47 -16.88
N PRO A 17 -0.93 5.24 -17.29
CA PRO A 17 -0.68 4.61 -18.57
C PRO A 17 -1.41 3.29 -18.67
N GLU A 18 -1.87 2.97 -19.84
CA GLU A 18 -2.68 1.76 -20.05
C GLU A 18 -2.00 0.51 -19.49
N ALA A 19 -0.71 0.41 -19.70
CA ALA A 19 0.04 -0.75 -19.20
C ALA A 19 -0.02 -0.88 -17.68
N ALA A 20 -0.13 0.24 -17.00
CA ALA A 20 -0.19 0.23 -15.53
C ALA A 20 -1.60 -0.04 -15.01
N GLN A 21 -2.62 0.30 -15.77
CA GLN A 21 -4.00 0.22 -15.27
C GLN A 21 -4.38 -1.19 -14.82
N SER A 22 -4.05 -2.18 -15.62
CA SER A 22 -4.38 -3.55 -15.28
C SER A 22 -3.68 -4.00 -14.00
N ALA A 23 -2.41 -3.67 -13.87
CA ALA A 23 -1.65 -4.03 -12.69
C ALA A 23 -2.23 -3.34 -11.45
N LEU A 24 -2.57 -2.07 -11.57
CA LEU A 24 -3.11 -1.32 -10.45
C LEU A 24 -4.48 -1.85 -10.01
N GLU A 25 -5.29 -2.32 -10.95
CA GLU A 25 -6.55 -2.96 -10.59
C GLU A 25 -6.31 -4.24 -9.80
N ARG A 26 -5.30 -4.99 -10.15
CA ARG A 26 -4.98 -6.21 -9.42
C ARG A 26 -4.47 -5.89 -8.01
N VAL A 27 -3.67 -4.84 -7.89
CA VAL A 27 -3.20 -4.39 -6.58
C VAL A 27 -4.39 -3.97 -5.74
N ARG A 28 -5.27 -3.16 -6.32
CA ARG A 28 -6.48 -2.69 -5.65
C ARG A 28 -7.30 -3.87 -5.12
N ASN A 29 -7.53 -4.84 -5.98
CA ASN A 29 -8.33 -5.99 -5.59
C ASN A 29 -7.67 -6.82 -4.49
N ALA A 30 -6.35 -6.97 -4.56
CA ALA A 30 -5.62 -7.71 -3.54
C ALA A 30 -5.74 -7.02 -2.17
N VAL A 31 -5.56 -5.71 -2.16
CA VAL A 31 -5.66 -4.95 -0.91
C VAL A 31 -7.09 -5.03 -0.35
N ARG A 32 -8.08 -4.88 -1.21
CA ARG A 32 -9.47 -4.92 -0.76
C ARG A 32 -9.86 -6.28 -0.22
N ARG A 33 -9.35 -7.35 -0.81
CA ARG A 33 -9.60 -8.68 -0.28
C ARG A 33 -8.94 -8.89 1.07
N ALA A 34 -7.76 -8.33 1.23
CA ALA A 34 -7.00 -8.50 2.46
C ALA A 34 -7.60 -7.73 3.63
N ILE A 35 -8.07 -6.52 3.36
CA ILE A 35 -8.59 -5.65 4.41
C ILE A 35 -9.92 -5.06 3.97
N PRO A 36 -10.97 -5.89 3.90
CA PRO A 36 -12.26 -5.44 3.37
C PRO A 36 -12.93 -4.33 4.20
N GLY A 37 -12.52 -4.17 5.45
CA GLY A 37 -13.07 -3.11 6.28
C GLY A 37 -12.40 -1.76 6.09
N ALA A 38 -11.37 -1.68 5.26
CA ALA A 38 -10.65 -0.42 5.09
C ALA A 38 -11.42 0.53 4.18
N ASP A 39 -11.30 1.81 4.45
CA ASP A 39 -11.85 2.85 3.58
C ASP A 39 -10.88 3.12 2.46
N GLU A 40 -11.37 3.05 1.23
CA GLU A 40 -10.55 3.33 0.06
C GLU A 40 -10.72 4.79 -0.29
N VAL A 41 -9.65 5.56 -0.24
CA VAL A 41 -9.71 7.01 -0.47
C VAL A 41 -8.52 7.48 -1.28
N ILE A 42 -8.53 8.75 -1.64
CA ILE A 42 -7.35 9.39 -2.22
C ILE A 42 -6.71 10.25 -1.13
N SER A 43 -5.43 10.04 -0.91
CA SER A 43 -4.69 10.81 0.09
C SER A 43 -3.30 11.05 -0.49
N TYR A 44 -2.79 12.25 -0.38
CA TYR A 44 -1.53 12.63 -1.03
C TYR A 44 -1.59 12.36 -2.54
N ARG A 45 -2.79 12.50 -3.11
CA ARG A 45 -3.02 12.34 -4.55
C ARG A 45 -2.83 10.92 -5.05
N ILE A 46 -2.84 9.93 -4.17
CA ILE A 46 -2.75 8.53 -4.57
C ILE A 46 -3.74 7.70 -3.77
N PRO A 47 -4.03 6.48 -4.24
CA PRO A 47 -4.92 5.61 -3.50
C PRO A 47 -4.36 5.26 -2.12
N ALA A 48 -5.23 5.29 -1.15
CA ALA A 48 -4.88 4.99 0.23
C ALA A 48 -5.99 4.16 0.86
N TYR A 49 -5.61 3.33 1.81
CA TYR A 49 -6.55 2.49 2.54
C TYR A 49 -6.40 2.77 4.02
N LYS A 50 -7.51 3.10 4.67
CA LYS A 50 -7.50 3.51 6.07
C LYS A 50 -8.37 2.61 6.93
N LEU A 51 -7.90 2.33 8.13
CA LEU A 51 -8.68 1.65 9.14
C LEU A 51 -8.76 2.55 10.36
N HIS A 52 -9.97 2.81 10.81
CA HIS A 52 -10.19 3.66 11.99
C HIS A 52 -9.47 5.01 11.84
N GLY A 53 -9.52 5.55 10.63
CA GLY A 53 -8.91 6.85 10.36
C GLY A 53 -7.40 6.85 10.19
N ARG A 54 -6.78 5.66 10.28
CA ARG A 54 -5.33 5.57 10.13
C ARG A 54 -4.95 4.94 8.81
N ALA A 55 -3.97 5.50 8.15
CA ALA A 55 -3.52 4.98 6.87
C ALA A 55 -2.82 3.64 7.08
N VAL A 56 -3.26 2.64 6.36
CA VAL A 56 -2.65 1.32 6.37
C VAL A 56 -1.66 1.20 5.22
N LEU A 57 -2.09 1.59 4.04
CA LEU A 57 -1.32 1.33 2.84
C LEU A 57 -1.68 2.32 1.75
N TYR A 58 -0.69 2.63 0.93
CA TYR A 58 -0.88 3.46 -0.26
C TYR A 58 -0.28 2.72 -1.44
N PHE A 59 -0.80 2.98 -2.64
CA PHE A 59 -0.07 2.53 -3.81
C PHE A 59 -0.01 3.65 -4.85
N ALA A 60 0.97 3.59 -5.73
CA ALA A 60 1.12 4.59 -6.77
C ALA A 60 1.60 3.93 -8.05
N GLY A 61 1.10 4.42 -9.19
CA GLY A 61 1.50 3.90 -10.48
C GLY A 61 2.54 4.81 -11.11
N TRP A 62 3.46 4.19 -11.83
CA TRP A 62 4.52 4.88 -12.55
C TRP A 62 4.58 4.31 -13.96
N LYS A 63 5.47 4.83 -14.74
CA LYS A 63 5.55 4.42 -16.15
C LYS A 63 5.93 2.96 -16.32
N GLN A 64 6.87 2.48 -15.51
CA GLN A 64 7.37 1.13 -15.65
C GLN A 64 7.28 0.30 -14.38
N HIS A 65 6.70 0.86 -13.33
CA HIS A 65 6.56 0.13 -12.08
C HIS A 65 5.37 0.70 -11.29
N TYR A 66 5.03 0.02 -10.21
CA TYR A 66 4.10 0.56 -9.22
C TYR A 66 4.72 0.36 -7.85
N SER A 67 4.27 1.12 -6.89
CA SER A 67 4.86 1.14 -5.56
C SER A 67 3.82 0.90 -4.49
N LEU A 68 4.25 0.30 -3.39
CA LEU A 68 3.45 0.19 -2.17
C LEU A 68 4.20 0.90 -1.04
N TYR A 69 3.48 1.57 -0.17
CA TYR A 69 4.05 2.23 1.01
C TYR A 69 3.05 2.18 2.16
N PRO A 70 3.48 2.35 3.39
CA PRO A 70 4.88 2.40 3.80
C PRO A 70 5.40 0.99 4.02
N ALA A 71 6.69 0.81 3.81
CA ALA A 71 7.33 -0.46 4.12
C ALA A 71 8.18 -0.22 5.36
N SER A 72 7.62 -0.53 6.52
CA SER A 72 8.34 -0.35 7.78
C SER A 72 9.52 -1.32 7.84
N ALA A 73 10.48 -1.01 8.69
CA ALA A 73 11.62 -1.90 8.89
C ALA A 73 11.16 -3.29 9.31
N HIS A 74 10.14 -3.36 10.16
CA HIS A 74 9.59 -4.63 10.62
C HIS A 74 8.97 -5.41 9.46
N LEU A 75 8.23 -4.72 8.60
CA LEU A 75 7.62 -5.34 7.43
C LEU A 75 8.70 -5.88 6.50
N VAL A 76 9.71 -5.08 6.23
CA VAL A 76 10.80 -5.49 5.33
C VAL A 76 11.51 -6.71 5.89
N ALA A 77 11.75 -6.74 7.19
CA ALA A 77 12.40 -7.87 7.81
C ALA A 77 11.53 -9.13 7.73
N THR A 78 10.23 -8.97 7.97
CA THR A 78 9.30 -10.09 7.96
C THR A 78 9.19 -10.75 6.58
N PHE A 79 9.18 -9.91 5.54
CA PHE A 79 9.02 -10.42 4.17
C PHE A 79 10.32 -10.47 3.39
N LYS A 80 11.44 -10.45 4.10
CA LYS A 80 12.75 -10.34 3.47
C LYS A 80 12.96 -11.29 2.30
N GLY A 81 12.62 -12.54 2.46
CA GLY A 81 12.80 -13.52 1.40
C GLY A 81 11.94 -13.26 0.18
N GLU A 82 10.70 -12.87 0.41
CA GLU A 82 9.76 -12.62 -0.68
C GLU A 82 10.05 -11.30 -1.38
N LEU A 83 10.73 -10.37 -0.72
CA LEU A 83 11.02 -9.08 -1.32
C LEU A 83 12.32 -9.04 -2.10
N VAL A 84 13.09 -10.14 -2.08
CA VAL A 84 14.35 -10.19 -2.81
C VAL A 84 14.25 -9.74 -4.26
N PRO A 85 13.25 -10.17 -5.04
CA PRO A 85 13.17 -9.76 -6.45
C PRO A 85 12.74 -8.30 -6.67
N TYR A 86 12.38 -7.60 -5.62
CA TYR A 86 11.83 -6.26 -5.75
C TYR A 86 12.75 -5.22 -5.16
N LYS A 87 12.56 -3.97 -5.55
CA LYS A 87 13.35 -2.89 -5.03
C LYS A 87 12.71 -2.31 -3.79
N VAL A 88 13.44 -2.27 -2.71
CA VAL A 88 12.95 -1.67 -1.47
C VAL A 88 13.87 -0.53 -1.10
N SER A 89 13.29 0.65 -0.90
CA SER A 89 14.09 1.82 -0.61
C SER A 89 13.26 2.86 0.12
N LYS A 90 13.77 3.34 1.24
CA LYS A 90 13.15 4.45 1.95
C LYS A 90 11.66 4.27 2.21
N GLY A 91 11.28 3.11 2.67
CA GLY A 91 9.89 2.87 3.00
C GLY A 91 8.98 2.57 1.82
N THR A 92 9.55 2.28 0.68
CA THR A 92 8.79 2.01 -0.55
C THR A 92 9.20 0.66 -1.12
N ILE A 93 8.23 -0.12 -1.58
CA ILE A 93 8.50 -1.35 -2.32
C ILE A 93 8.08 -1.10 -3.76
N ARG A 94 8.99 -1.33 -4.71
CA ARG A 94 8.70 -1.16 -6.13
C ARG A 94 8.53 -2.50 -6.81
N PHE A 95 7.47 -2.58 -7.61
CA PHE A 95 7.16 -3.81 -8.37
C PHE A 95 7.19 -3.47 -9.86
N PRO A 96 7.94 -4.21 -10.66
CA PRO A 96 8.01 -3.87 -12.09
C PRO A 96 6.72 -4.25 -12.82
N LEU A 97 6.31 -3.43 -13.77
CA LEU A 97 5.13 -3.73 -14.57
C LEU A 97 5.39 -4.91 -15.52
N SER A 98 6.65 -5.20 -15.77
CA SER A 98 7.01 -6.31 -16.67
C SER A 98 6.74 -7.68 -16.08
N GLU A 99 6.46 -7.76 -14.78
CA GLU A 99 6.22 -9.02 -14.09
C GLU A 99 4.76 -9.12 -13.65
N PRO A 100 4.24 -10.34 -13.51
CA PRO A 100 2.87 -10.48 -12.99
C PRO A 100 2.77 -9.88 -11.59
N VAL A 101 1.60 -9.35 -11.28
CA VAL A 101 1.37 -8.78 -9.95
C VAL A 101 1.37 -9.91 -8.93
N PRO A 102 2.22 -9.83 -7.89
CA PRO A 102 2.26 -10.87 -6.86
C PRO A 102 1.11 -10.64 -5.87
N ALA A 103 -0.11 -10.94 -6.31
CA ALA A 103 -1.31 -10.63 -5.55
C ALA A 103 -1.32 -11.21 -4.15
N LYS A 104 -0.87 -12.44 -4.00
CA LYS A 104 -0.86 -13.06 -2.67
C LYS A 104 0.13 -12.41 -1.72
N LEU A 105 1.26 -12.01 -2.25
CA LEU A 105 2.23 -11.30 -1.44
C LEU A 105 1.66 -9.95 -1.02
N ILE A 106 1.02 -9.24 -1.95
CA ILE A 106 0.43 -7.94 -1.64
C ILE A 106 -0.67 -8.09 -0.60
N GLU A 107 -1.48 -9.14 -0.69
CA GLU A 107 -2.49 -9.41 0.34
C GLU A 107 -1.85 -9.60 1.71
N ARG A 108 -0.78 -10.35 1.76
CA ARG A 108 -0.09 -10.60 3.02
C ARG A 108 0.53 -9.33 3.58
N ILE A 109 1.09 -8.51 2.72
CA ILE A 109 1.64 -7.23 3.11
C ILE A 109 0.54 -6.33 3.67
N ALA A 110 -0.61 -6.28 2.99
CA ALA A 110 -1.71 -5.46 3.43
C ALA A 110 -2.22 -5.90 4.81
N LYS A 111 -2.35 -7.21 5.01
CA LYS A 111 -2.78 -7.73 6.30
C LYS A 111 -1.77 -7.41 7.40
N PHE A 112 -0.50 -7.52 7.07
CA PHE A 112 0.55 -7.21 8.03
C PHE A 112 0.49 -5.74 8.44
N ARG A 113 0.32 -4.86 7.46
CA ARG A 113 0.21 -3.43 7.75
C ARG A 113 -1.03 -3.13 8.58
N ALA A 114 -2.14 -3.77 8.27
CA ALA A 114 -3.36 -3.57 9.03
C ALA A 114 -3.14 -3.96 10.49
N LYS A 115 -2.44 -5.07 10.70
CA LYS A 115 -2.12 -5.51 12.04
C LYS A 115 -1.22 -4.53 12.76
N GLU A 116 -0.19 -4.03 12.06
CA GLU A 116 0.70 -3.03 12.65
C GLU A 116 -0.07 -1.79 13.11
N VAL A 117 -0.95 -1.32 12.25
CA VAL A 117 -1.71 -0.11 12.54
C VAL A 117 -2.68 -0.36 13.70
N THR A 118 -3.32 -1.50 13.72
CA THR A 118 -4.26 -1.84 14.78
C THR A 118 -3.55 -2.02 16.12
N GLU A 119 -2.44 -2.71 16.11
CA GLU A 119 -1.67 -2.93 17.33
C GLU A 119 -1.09 -1.62 17.86
N ARG A 120 -0.63 -0.75 16.96
CA ARG A 120 -0.14 0.51 17.36
C ARG A 120 -1.21 1.36 18.01
N LYS A 121 -2.42 1.29 17.51
CA LYS A 121 -3.52 1.97 18.08
C LYS A 121 -3.77 1.48 19.50
N GLY A 122 -3.72 0.15 19.70
CA GLY A 122 -3.86 -0.43 21.00
C GLY A 122 -2.74 -0.02 21.95
N ALA A 123 -1.51 -0.06 21.45
CA ALA A 123 -0.37 0.33 22.24
C ALA A 123 -0.41 1.81 22.59
N LYS A 124 -1.00 2.60 21.72
CA LYS A 124 -1.11 3.98 21.99
C LYS A 124 -2.10 4.30 23.05
N SER A 125 -3.13 3.53 23.13
CA SER A 125 -4.09 3.78 24.17
C SER A 125 -3.49 3.39 25.51
N ALA A 126 -2.41 2.60 25.49
CA ALA A 126 -1.70 2.36 26.75
C ALA A 126 -0.72 3.52 26.79
N PRO A 127 -0.09 3.81 27.81
CA PRO A 127 0.81 4.94 27.86
C PRO A 127 1.96 4.76 26.94
N PRO A 128 2.29 5.36 26.15
CA PRO A 128 3.22 5.08 25.11
C PRO A 128 4.66 5.11 25.43
N LYS A 129 5.15 4.78 25.05
CA LYS A 129 6.03 4.67 24.70
C LYS A 129 6.78 4.82 24.05
N LYS A 130 6.89 4.79 23.92
CA LYS A 130 7.50 4.75 23.19
C LYS A 130 7.99 4.83 22.53
N ARG A 131 7.90 4.60 22.63
CA ARG A 131 8.31 4.46 21.88
C ARG A 131 8.85 4.67 21.42
N ARG A 132 8.79 4.54 21.74
CA ARG A 132 9.22 4.62 21.36
C ARG A 132 9.79 4.68 21.12
N ARG A 133 9.80 4.49 21.45
CA ARG A 133 10.23 4.39 21.38
C ARG A 133 10.84 4.43 21.24
#